data_92c49e2d99a9c03a2b7d90cb63cb4948
#
_entry.id   92c49e2d99a9c03a2b7d90cb63cb4948
#
_cell.length_a   1.000
_cell.length_b   1.000
_cell.length_c   1.000
_cell.angle_alpha   90.00
_cell.angle_beta   90.00
_cell.angle_gamma   90.00
#
_symmetry.space_group_name_H-M   'P 1'
#
loop_
_entity.id
_entity.type
_entity.pdbx_description
1 polymer ?
#
loop_
_entity_poly.entity_id
_entity_poly.type
_entity_poly.pdbx_seq_one_letter_code
_entity_poly.pdbx_strand_id
1 'polypeptide(L)'
;MSLQTIARRYATALADVAADRREEREVQREVDQWAAMIEGPSQLKEVFANPTIIHDHKRKLLEELISRTRVRETTASFLRVLLQNQRLSQLREIAARYGQVLDERGGLVAAHVTTARPMPEELKVSLHEALAAATGRKVRLSFTTDEAIIGGLVAQVGSTIFDGSVQSQLDRLAAELAGPVI
;
A
#
# COMPACT_ATOMS: atom_id res chain seq x y z
N MET A 1 -1.40 7.48 -19.76
CA MET A 1 -1.38 7.74 -18.30
C MET A 1 -0.80 6.53 -17.62
N SER A 2 0.09 6.72 -16.63
CA SER A 2 0.68 5.60 -15.89
C SER A 2 -0.37 4.89 -15.03
N LEU A 3 -0.19 3.59 -14.79
CA LEU A 3 -1.05 2.78 -13.91
C LEU A 3 -1.18 3.42 -12.51
N GLN A 4 -0.08 3.95 -12.00
CA GLN A 4 -0.04 4.63 -10.69
C GLN A 4 -0.92 5.89 -10.63
N THR A 5 -0.93 6.69 -11.71
CA THR A 5 -1.78 7.90 -11.77
C THR A 5 -3.26 7.53 -11.77
N ILE A 6 -3.61 6.47 -12.48
CA ILE A 6 -5.00 5.96 -12.52
C ILE A 6 -5.39 5.44 -11.14
N ALA A 7 -4.56 4.58 -10.54
CA ALA A 7 -4.82 4.00 -9.22
C ALA A 7 -5.01 5.10 -8.16
N ARG A 8 -4.15 6.14 -8.18
CA ARG A 8 -4.28 7.28 -7.25
C ARG A 8 -5.60 8.01 -7.40
N ARG A 9 -6.04 8.27 -8.64
CA ARG A 9 -7.30 8.98 -8.90
C ARG A 9 -8.51 8.21 -8.37
N TYR A 10 -8.59 6.91 -8.64
CA TYR A 10 -9.68 6.06 -8.14
C TYR A 10 -9.64 5.90 -6.63
N ALA A 11 -8.46 5.71 -6.05
CA ALA A 11 -8.26 5.60 -4.61
C ALA A 11 -8.68 6.89 -3.88
N THR A 12 -8.30 8.05 -4.40
CA THR A 12 -8.68 9.35 -3.81
C THR A 12 -10.20 9.55 -3.88
N ALA A 13 -10.82 9.28 -5.04
CA ALA A 13 -12.27 9.42 -5.19
C ALA A 13 -13.04 8.46 -4.26
N LEU A 14 -12.57 7.22 -4.10
CA LEU A 14 -13.17 6.28 -3.16
C LEU A 14 -13.03 6.77 -1.71
N ALA A 15 -11.84 7.33 -1.36
CA ALA A 15 -11.60 7.86 -0.03
C ALA A 15 -12.48 9.07 0.30
N ASP A 16 -12.81 9.91 -0.69
CA ASP A 16 -13.75 11.02 -0.51
C ASP A 16 -15.15 10.50 -0.16
N VAL A 17 -15.68 9.57 -0.96
CA VAL A 17 -17.01 8.99 -0.75
C VAL A 17 -17.10 8.21 0.55
N ALA A 18 -16.05 7.43 0.88
CA ALA A 18 -16.02 6.64 2.11
C ALA A 18 -15.94 7.53 3.36
N ALA A 19 -15.20 8.65 3.31
CA ALA A 19 -15.11 9.62 4.40
C ALA A 19 -16.45 10.30 4.66
N ASP A 20 -17.18 10.71 3.61
CA ASP A 20 -18.51 11.31 3.75
C ASP A 20 -19.51 10.38 4.46
N ARG A 21 -19.33 9.07 4.30
CA ARG A 21 -20.17 8.04 4.92
C ARG A 21 -19.58 7.46 6.21
N ARG A 22 -18.35 7.83 6.57
CA ARG A 22 -17.60 7.30 7.73
C ARG A 22 -17.39 5.77 7.65
N GLU A 23 -17.12 5.28 6.45
CA GLU A 23 -17.00 3.84 6.14
C GLU A 23 -15.58 3.46 5.66
N GLU A 24 -14.55 4.31 5.87
CA GLU A 24 -13.23 4.19 5.26
C GLU A 24 -12.55 2.83 5.54
N ARG A 25 -12.61 2.38 6.81
CA ARG A 25 -11.97 1.13 7.22
C ARG A 25 -12.71 -0.10 6.73
N GLU A 26 -14.02 -0.03 6.69
CA GLU A 26 -14.88 -1.09 6.21
C GLU A 26 -14.72 -1.27 4.71
N VAL A 27 -14.77 -0.17 3.97
CA VAL A 27 -14.54 -0.15 2.52
C VAL A 27 -13.13 -0.66 2.20
N GLN A 28 -12.11 -0.30 3.00
CA GLN A 28 -10.75 -0.82 2.82
C GLN A 28 -10.72 -2.35 2.91
N ARG A 29 -11.31 -2.92 3.97
CA ARG A 29 -11.35 -4.37 4.14
C ARG A 29 -12.07 -5.08 3.00
N GLU A 30 -13.21 -4.54 2.57
CA GLU A 30 -13.99 -5.10 1.48
C GLU A 30 -13.22 -5.05 0.16
N VAL A 31 -12.59 -3.92 -0.16
CA VAL A 31 -11.80 -3.75 -1.39
C VAL A 31 -10.56 -4.65 -1.39
N ASP A 32 -9.88 -4.81 -0.25
CA ASP A 32 -8.74 -5.72 -0.11
C ASP A 32 -9.17 -7.19 -0.31
N GLN A 33 -10.31 -7.59 0.27
CA GLN A 33 -10.88 -8.94 0.07
C GLN A 33 -11.24 -9.19 -1.40
N TRP A 34 -11.83 -8.21 -2.09
CA TRP A 34 -12.15 -8.30 -3.50
C TRP A 34 -10.89 -8.36 -4.37
N ALA A 35 -9.86 -7.58 -4.04
CA ALA A 35 -8.58 -7.65 -4.74
C ALA A 35 -7.95 -9.04 -4.61
N ALA A 36 -7.94 -9.61 -3.41
CA ALA A 36 -7.46 -10.96 -3.17
C ALA A 36 -8.30 -12.02 -3.90
N MET A 37 -9.63 -11.88 -3.94
CA MET A 37 -10.53 -12.80 -4.64
C MET A 37 -10.31 -12.78 -6.16
N ILE A 38 -10.12 -11.60 -6.75
CA ILE A 38 -9.88 -11.46 -8.19
C ILE A 38 -8.49 -11.99 -8.58
N GLU A 39 -7.47 -11.80 -7.74
CA GLU A 39 -6.10 -12.29 -7.99
C GLU A 39 -5.86 -13.73 -7.58
N GLY A 40 -6.77 -14.31 -6.81
CA GLY A 40 -6.69 -15.70 -6.34
C GLY A 40 -6.64 -16.72 -7.48
N PRO A 41 -6.63 -18.02 -7.16
CA PRO A 41 -6.58 -19.12 -8.12
C PRO A 41 -7.85 -19.24 -8.98
N SER A 42 -8.78 -18.31 -8.85
CA SER A 42 -9.99 -18.23 -9.66
C SER A 42 -9.70 -17.60 -11.03
N GLN A 43 -10.39 -18.07 -12.06
CA GLN A 43 -10.32 -17.49 -13.41
C GLN A 43 -10.92 -16.08 -13.51
N LEU A 44 -11.28 -15.46 -12.39
CA LEU A 44 -11.96 -14.16 -12.35
C LEU A 44 -11.13 -13.05 -12.99
N LYS A 45 -9.82 -13.04 -12.73
CA LYS A 45 -8.91 -12.05 -13.33
C LYS A 45 -8.93 -12.14 -14.86
N GLU A 46 -8.85 -13.35 -15.38
CA GLU A 46 -8.89 -13.59 -16.83
C GLU A 46 -10.23 -13.18 -17.42
N VAL A 47 -11.34 -13.54 -16.77
CA VAL A 47 -12.69 -13.17 -17.23
C VAL A 47 -12.86 -11.65 -17.30
N PHE A 48 -12.45 -10.92 -16.25
CA PHE A 48 -12.60 -9.46 -16.23
C PHE A 48 -11.60 -8.74 -17.16
N ALA A 49 -10.41 -9.29 -17.36
CA ALA A 49 -9.41 -8.74 -18.27
C ALA A 49 -9.66 -9.05 -19.75
N ASN A 50 -10.33 -10.16 -20.06
CA ASN A 50 -10.50 -10.63 -21.43
C ASN A 50 -11.47 -9.71 -22.22
N PRO A 51 -11.01 -9.03 -23.29
CA PRO A 51 -11.85 -8.14 -24.07
C PRO A 51 -12.90 -8.87 -24.91
N THR A 52 -12.74 -10.17 -25.18
CA THR A 52 -13.66 -10.99 -25.96
C THR A 52 -14.98 -11.27 -25.22
N ILE A 53 -14.97 -11.21 -23.88
CA ILE A 53 -16.17 -11.44 -23.08
C ILE A 53 -17.03 -10.18 -23.09
N ILE A 54 -18.29 -10.36 -23.48
CA ILE A 54 -19.29 -9.30 -23.60
C ILE A 54 -19.49 -8.63 -22.23
N HIS A 55 -19.54 -7.29 -22.22
CA HIS A 55 -19.68 -6.48 -21.00
C HIS A 55 -20.87 -6.91 -20.11
N ASP A 56 -22.00 -7.29 -20.71
CA ASP A 56 -23.17 -7.73 -19.97
C ASP A 56 -22.93 -9.03 -19.18
N HIS A 57 -22.12 -9.94 -19.70
CA HIS A 57 -21.76 -11.16 -18.96
C HIS A 57 -20.87 -10.82 -17.76
N LYS A 58 -19.90 -9.93 -17.93
CA LYS A 58 -19.08 -9.44 -16.82
C LYS A 58 -19.92 -8.73 -15.76
N ARG A 59 -20.88 -7.91 -16.19
CA ARG A 59 -21.79 -7.22 -15.28
C ARG A 59 -22.64 -8.19 -14.47
N LYS A 60 -23.26 -9.19 -15.11
CA LYS A 60 -24.05 -10.21 -14.41
C LYS A 60 -23.21 -10.98 -13.39
N LEU A 61 -22.00 -11.38 -13.77
CA LEU A 61 -21.05 -12.04 -12.88
C LEU A 61 -20.69 -11.15 -11.68
N LEU A 62 -20.40 -9.87 -11.93
CA LEU A 62 -20.09 -8.92 -10.85
C LEU A 62 -21.27 -8.76 -9.88
N GLU A 63 -22.50 -8.59 -10.38
CA GLU A 63 -23.69 -8.43 -9.53
C GLU A 63 -23.95 -9.69 -8.69
N GLU A 64 -23.76 -10.88 -9.27
CA GLU A 64 -23.88 -12.14 -8.54
C GLU A 64 -22.84 -12.24 -7.41
N LEU A 65 -21.59 -11.84 -7.67
CA LEU A 65 -20.54 -11.82 -6.65
C LEU A 65 -20.83 -10.78 -5.57
N ILE A 66 -21.32 -9.59 -5.92
CA ILE A 66 -21.72 -8.54 -4.98
C ILE A 66 -22.84 -9.06 -4.06
N SER A 67 -23.84 -9.73 -4.63
CA SER A 67 -24.94 -10.27 -3.84
C SER A 67 -24.50 -11.33 -2.83
N ARG A 68 -23.53 -12.16 -3.20
CA ARG A 68 -22.98 -13.21 -2.33
C ARG A 68 -22.07 -12.65 -1.23
N THR A 69 -21.27 -11.64 -1.55
CA THR A 69 -20.30 -11.05 -0.60
C THR A 69 -20.95 -10.03 0.34
N ARG A 70 -22.14 -9.53 0.00
CA ARG A 70 -22.91 -8.57 0.81
C ARG A 70 -22.10 -7.34 1.22
N VAL A 71 -21.28 -6.84 0.29
CA VAL A 71 -20.50 -5.62 0.52
C VAL A 71 -21.40 -4.39 0.63
N ARG A 72 -20.87 -3.33 1.21
CA ARG A 72 -21.55 -2.03 1.29
C ARG A 72 -21.84 -1.46 -0.09
N GLU A 73 -22.88 -0.63 -0.16
CA GLU A 73 -23.25 0.01 -1.43
C GLU A 73 -22.13 0.91 -1.97
N THR A 74 -21.32 1.52 -1.11
CA THR A 74 -20.13 2.28 -1.51
C THR A 74 -19.14 1.41 -2.28
N THR A 75 -18.81 0.24 -1.75
CA THR A 75 -17.93 -0.74 -2.42
C THR A 75 -18.56 -1.30 -3.68
N ALA A 76 -19.85 -1.67 -3.64
CA ALA A 76 -20.57 -2.19 -4.80
C ALA A 76 -20.60 -1.20 -5.96
N SER A 77 -20.95 0.06 -5.68
CA SER A 77 -20.94 1.14 -6.67
C SER A 77 -19.55 1.38 -7.25
N PHE A 78 -18.52 1.34 -6.40
CA PHE A 78 -17.13 1.48 -6.84
C PHE A 78 -16.72 0.36 -7.81
N LEU A 79 -17.03 -0.90 -7.49
CA LEU A 79 -16.75 -2.05 -8.36
C LEU A 79 -17.46 -1.94 -9.71
N ARG A 80 -18.73 -1.48 -9.72
CA ARG A 80 -19.48 -1.20 -10.96
C ARG A 80 -18.78 -0.14 -11.82
N VAL A 81 -18.32 0.95 -11.21
CA VAL A 81 -17.57 2.01 -11.90
C VAL A 81 -16.26 1.48 -12.48
N LEU A 82 -15.52 0.63 -11.73
CA LEU A 82 -14.30 0.01 -12.24
C LEU A 82 -14.58 -0.93 -13.41
N LEU A 83 -15.66 -1.72 -13.37
CA LEU A 83 -16.04 -2.59 -14.47
C LEU A 83 -16.41 -1.77 -15.71
N GLN A 84 -17.22 -0.72 -15.57
CA GLN A 84 -17.63 0.16 -16.65
C GLN A 84 -16.44 0.81 -17.36
N ASN A 85 -15.41 1.17 -16.61
CA ASN A 85 -14.19 1.77 -17.13
C ASN A 85 -13.12 0.73 -17.50
N GLN A 86 -13.41 -0.57 -17.46
CA GLN A 86 -12.49 -1.67 -17.77
C GLN A 86 -11.22 -1.64 -16.88
N ARG A 87 -11.37 -1.26 -15.62
CA ARG A 87 -10.28 -1.11 -14.63
C ARG A 87 -10.35 -2.12 -13.48
N LEU A 88 -11.30 -3.05 -13.50
CA LEU A 88 -11.48 -4.03 -12.43
C LEU A 88 -10.26 -4.96 -12.27
N SER A 89 -9.54 -5.25 -13.36
CA SER A 89 -8.28 -6.00 -13.33
C SER A 89 -7.14 -5.29 -12.60
N GLN A 90 -7.27 -3.98 -12.35
CA GLN A 90 -6.29 -3.15 -11.63
C GLN A 90 -6.71 -2.92 -10.17
N LEU A 91 -7.69 -3.69 -9.67
CA LEU A 91 -8.24 -3.48 -8.32
C LEU A 91 -7.18 -3.60 -7.24
N ARG A 92 -6.18 -4.47 -7.40
CA ARG A 92 -5.09 -4.64 -6.44
C ARG A 92 -4.27 -3.38 -6.25
N GLU A 93 -3.85 -2.76 -7.34
CA GLU A 93 -3.06 -1.53 -7.31
C GLU A 93 -3.89 -0.38 -6.74
N ILE A 94 -5.18 -0.35 -7.05
CA ILE A 94 -6.12 0.65 -6.53
C ILE A 94 -6.33 0.44 -5.02
N ALA A 95 -6.49 -0.80 -4.56
CA ALA A 95 -6.63 -1.15 -3.15
C ALA A 95 -5.40 -0.74 -2.33
N ALA A 96 -4.20 -1.11 -2.82
CA ALA A 96 -2.95 -0.71 -2.18
C ALA A 96 -2.81 0.82 -2.09
N ARG A 97 -3.18 1.53 -3.15
CA ARG A 97 -3.15 3.01 -3.15
C ARG A 97 -4.22 3.61 -2.25
N TYR A 98 -5.39 2.98 -2.14
CA TYR A 98 -6.45 3.42 -1.23
C TYR A 98 -5.99 3.39 0.23
N GLY A 99 -5.34 2.31 0.65
CA GLY A 99 -4.74 2.23 1.99
C GLY A 99 -3.73 3.36 2.25
N GLN A 100 -2.87 3.68 1.27
CA GLN A 100 -1.93 4.79 1.39
C GLN A 100 -2.64 6.16 1.52
N VAL A 101 -3.70 6.39 0.73
CA VAL A 101 -4.48 7.64 0.81
C VAL A 101 -5.16 7.78 2.18
N LEU A 102 -5.69 6.68 2.74
CA LEU A 102 -6.27 6.71 4.09
C LEU A 102 -5.22 7.01 5.16
N ASP A 103 -4.03 6.42 5.05
CA ASP A 103 -2.91 6.69 5.95
C ASP A 103 -2.47 8.16 5.84
N GLU A 104 -2.30 8.69 4.63
CA GLU A 104 -1.96 10.10 4.37
C GLU A 104 -3.00 11.05 5.02
N ARG A 105 -4.30 10.75 4.89
CA ARG A 105 -5.41 11.55 5.49
C ARG A 105 -5.47 11.42 7.00
N GLY A 106 -5.18 10.23 7.52
CA GLY A 106 -5.11 9.97 8.96
C GLY A 106 -3.88 10.57 9.64
N GLY A 107 -3.02 11.27 8.89
CA GLY A 107 -1.73 11.75 9.40
C GLY A 107 -0.76 10.61 9.75
N LEU A 108 -1.04 9.40 9.25
CA LEU A 108 -0.17 8.25 9.39
C LEU A 108 0.86 8.27 8.25
N VAL A 109 2.12 8.14 8.62
CA VAL A 109 3.21 7.97 7.65
C VAL A 109 3.67 6.52 7.68
N ALA A 110 3.61 5.87 6.53
CA ALA A 110 4.16 4.53 6.41
C ALA A 110 5.70 4.61 6.44
N ALA A 111 6.31 3.84 7.34
CA ALA A 111 7.74 3.66 7.42
C ALA A 111 8.10 2.21 7.11
N HIS A 112 8.90 2.02 6.08
CA HIS A 112 9.43 0.72 5.71
C HIS A 112 10.83 0.57 6.30
N VAL A 113 10.99 -0.41 7.19
CA VAL A 113 12.25 -0.65 7.90
C VAL A 113 12.87 -1.94 7.39
N THR A 114 14.05 -1.82 6.80
CA THR A 114 14.85 -2.97 6.37
C THR A 114 15.96 -3.21 7.39
N THR A 115 16.07 -4.44 7.87
CA THR A 115 17.06 -4.84 8.89
C THR A 115 17.83 -6.07 8.43
N ALA A 116 19.07 -6.21 8.89
CA ALA A 116 19.90 -7.39 8.61
C ALA A 116 19.36 -8.68 9.27
N ARG A 117 18.65 -8.55 10.37
CA ARG A 117 18.09 -9.67 11.17
C ARG A 117 16.73 -9.29 11.74
N PRO A 118 15.87 -10.26 12.08
CA PRO A 118 14.61 -9.99 12.75
C PRO A 118 14.80 -9.13 14.00
N MET A 119 14.03 -8.04 14.10
CA MET A 119 14.14 -7.07 15.20
C MET A 119 13.30 -7.52 16.39
N PRO A 120 13.85 -7.53 17.62
CA PRO A 120 13.09 -7.75 18.86
C PRO A 120 11.96 -6.71 19.03
N GLU A 121 10.86 -7.12 19.69
CA GLU A 121 9.69 -6.25 19.89
C GLU A 121 10.03 -4.97 20.65
N GLU A 122 10.90 -5.04 21.65
CA GLU A 122 11.34 -3.88 22.45
C GLU A 122 11.99 -2.80 21.57
N LEU A 123 12.82 -3.23 20.60
CA LEU A 123 13.47 -2.31 19.67
C LEU A 123 12.48 -1.74 18.64
N LYS A 124 11.45 -2.49 18.27
CA LYS A 124 10.39 -1.99 17.39
C LYS A 124 9.60 -0.86 18.03
N VAL A 125 9.31 -0.96 19.34
CA VAL A 125 8.64 0.09 20.11
C VAL A 125 9.50 1.35 20.17
N SER A 126 10.77 1.22 20.56
CA SER A 126 11.70 2.35 20.65
C SER A 126 11.90 3.03 19.29
N LEU A 127 11.99 2.24 18.20
CA LEU A 127 12.12 2.77 16.84
C LEU A 127 10.83 3.52 16.41
N HIS A 128 9.66 2.99 16.77
CA HIS A 128 8.38 3.64 16.51
C HIS A 128 8.31 5.02 17.16
N GLU A 129 8.70 5.11 18.44
CA GLU A 129 8.71 6.37 19.20
C GLU A 129 9.72 7.37 18.60
N ALA A 130 10.93 6.91 18.26
CA ALA A 130 11.96 7.75 17.65
C ALA A 130 11.52 8.31 16.29
N LEU A 131 10.93 7.47 15.43
CA LEU A 131 10.43 7.90 14.11
C LEU A 131 9.20 8.81 14.23
N ALA A 132 8.30 8.56 15.19
CA ALA A 132 7.17 9.43 15.46
C ALA A 132 7.63 10.81 15.97
N ALA A 133 8.64 10.86 16.84
CA ALA A 133 9.25 12.10 17.30
C ALA A 133 9.95 12.87 16.18
N ALA A 134 10.72 12.16 15.33
CA ALA A 134 11.46 12.78 14.21
C ALA A 134 10.55 13.33 13.11
N THR A 135 9.40 12.68 12.88
CA THR A 135 8.45 13.08 11.81
C THR A 135 7.33 13.98 12.31
N GLY A 136 7.10 14.05 13.61
CA GLY A 136 5.95 14.74 14.22
C GLY A 136 4.59 14.14 13.85
N ARG A 137 4.57 12.90 13.34
CA ARG A 137 3.36 12.21 12.84
C ARG A 137 3.25 10.80 13.43
N LYS A 138 2.06 10.23 13.36
CA LYS A 138 1.89 8.81 13.68
C LYS A 138 2.56 7.98 12.58
N VAL A 139 3.37 7.00 12.97
CA VAL A 139 4.13 6.17 12.02
C VAL A 139 3.56 4.75 12.04
N ARG A 140 3.35 4.17 10.86
CA ARG A 140 3.06 2.74 10.72
C ARG A 140 4.33 2.05 10.24
N LEU A 141 4.90 1.16 11.07
CA LEU A 141 6.10 0.41 10.72
C LEU A 141 5.75 -0.86 9.96
N SER A 142 6.48 -1.11 8.89
CA SER A 142 6.57 -2.41 8.23
C SER A 142 8.02 -2.86 8.21
N PHE A 143 8.27 -4.13 8.50
CA PHE A 143 9.61 -4.67 8.62
C PHE A 143 9.89 -5.66 7.51
N THR A 144 11.08 -5.54 6.90
CA THR A 144 11.64 -6.51 5.95
C THR A 144 13.03 -6.88 6.42
N THR A 145 13.38 -8.15 6.32
CA THR A 145 14.74 -8.61 6.57
C THR A 145 15.47 -8.77 5.25
N ASP A 146 16.65 -8.17 5.14
CA ASP A 146 17.52 -8.28 3.98
C ASP A 146 18.96 -8.58 4.45
N GLU A 147 19.43 -9.78 4.15
CA GLU A 147 20.77 -10.24 4.51
C GLU A 147 21.89 -9.49 3.77
N ALA A 148 21.58 -8.77 2.71
CA ALA A 148 22.56 -7.90 2.02
C ALA A 148 23.01 -6.74 2.91
N ILE A 149 22.24 -6.37 3.91
CA ILE A 149 22.61 -5.38 4.91
C ILE A 149 23.52 -6.08 5.95
N ILE A 150 24.78 -5.71 6.02
CA ILE A 150 25.79 -6.30 6.95
C ILE A 150 25.34 -6.12 8.41
N GLY A 151 24.66 -5.01 8.74
CA GLY A 151 24.15 -4.69 10.08
C GLY A 151 23.51 -3.31 10.13
N GLY A 152 22.80 -3.05 11.23
CA GLY A 152 22.03 -1.81 11.41
C GLY A 152 20.64 -1.91 10.77
N LEU A 153 20.05 -0.75 10.44
CA LEU A 153 18.74 -0.62 9.81
C LEU A 153 18.70 0.53 8.81
N VAL A 154 17.84 0.39 7.82
CA VAL A 154 17.47 1.47 6.90
C VAL A 154 15.97 1.68 7.04
N ALA A 155 15.53 2.88 7.41
CA ALA A 155 14.12 3.24 7.53
C ALA A 155 13.75 4.26 6.46
N GLN A 156 12.84 3.89 5.57
CA GLN A 156 12.26 4.78 4.58
C GLN A 156 10.90 5.26 5.09
N VAL A 157 10.78 6.56 5.32
CA VAL A 157 9.57 7.23 5.79
C VAL A 157 9.07 8.17 4.71
N GLY A 158 8.09 7.71 3.94
CA GLY A 158 7.65 8.42 2.73
C GLY A 158 8.79 8.60 1.71
N SER A 159 9.23 9.83 1.47
CA SER A 159 10.36 10.16 0.60
C SER A 159 11.70 10.32 1.33
N THR A 160 11.71 10.26 2.66
CA THR A 160 12.91 10.43 3.49
C THR A 160 13.49 9.08 3.85
N ILE A 161 14.81 8.92 3.69
CA ILE A 161 15.53 7.72 4.08
C ILE A 161 16.40 8.04 5.29
N PHE A 162 16.21 7.30 6.37
CA PHE A 162 17.05 7.29 7.55
C PHE A 162 17.95 6.06 7.49
N ASP A 163 19.18 6.26 7.07
CA ASP A 163 20.17 5.19 6.92
C ASP A 163 21.08 5.13 8.15
N GLY A 164 20.86 4.10 8.98
CA GLY A 164 21.66 3.71 10.11
C GLY A 164 22.41 2.39 9.89
N SER A 165 22.67 2.02 8.63
CA SER A 165 23.42 0.82 8.32
C SER A 165 24.89 0.93 8.73
N VAL A 166 25.49 -0.21 9.11
CA VAL A 166 26.94 -0.29 9.41
C VAL A 166 27.76 0.08 8.18
N GLN A 167 27.31 -0.27 6.99
CA GLN A 167 27.98 0.08 5.73
C GLN A 167 28.13 1.60 5.59
N SER A 168 27.03 2.35 5.72
CA SER A 168 27.08 3.81 5.62
C SER A 168 27.90 4.47 6.73
N GLN A 169 27.96 3.87 7.92
CA GLN A 169 28.85 4.35 8.99
C GLN A 169 30.31 4.13 8.64
N LEU A 170 30.66 2.96 8.11
CA LEU A 170 32.03 2.66 7.65
C LEU A 170 32.45 3.57 6.49
N ASP A 171 31.56 3.80 5.53
CA ASP A 171 31.84 4.67 4.40
C ASP A 171 32.09 6.12 4.84
N ARG A 172 31.33 6.61 5.84
CA ARG A 172 31.57 7.95 6.44
C ARG A 172 32.92 8.01 7.15
N LEU A 173 33.25 7.01 7.96
CA LEU A 173 34.56 6.95 8.64
C LEU A 173 35.70 6.87 7.65
N ALA A 174 35.55 6.07 6.60
CA ALA A 174 36.59 6.01 5.53
C ALA A 174 36.78 7.35 4.84
N ALA A 175 35.69 8.07 4.56
CA ALA A 175 35.73 9.41 3.97
C ALA A 175 36.39 10.45 4.90
N GLU A 176 36.10 10.40 6.21
CA GLU A 176 36.72 11.28 7.22
C GLU A 176 38.22 11.01 7.36
N LEU A 177 38.65 9.74 7.34
CA LEU A 177 40.06 9.34 7.45
C LEU A 177 40.85 9.61 6.18
N ALA A 178 40.21 9.62 5.01
CA ALA A 178 40.86 9.93 3.74
C ALA A 178 41.25 11.40 3.62
N GLY A 179 40.71 12.28 4.46
CA GLY A 179 41.02 13.72 4.50
C GLY A 179 40.66 14.45 3.21
N PRO A 180 40.58 15.77 3.20
CA PRO A 180 40.50 16.51 1.94
C PRO A 180 41.78 16.28 1.16
N VAL A 181 41.67 15.73 -0.04
CA VAL A 181 42.79 15.73 -1.00
C VAL A 181 43.10 17.20 -1.33
N ILE A 182 44.22 17.69 -0.79
CA ILE A 182 44.73 19.04 -1.04
C ILE A 182 45.17 19.14 -2.49
#